data_f9a918f6c16112c04f5ff2dcd2677caf
#
_entry.id   f9a918f6c16112c04f5ff2dcd2677caf
#
_cell.length_a   1.000
_cell.length_b   1.000
_cell.length_c   1.000
_cell.angle_alpha   90.00
_cell.angle_beta   90.00
_cell.angle_gamma   90.00
#
_symmetry.space_group_name_H-M   'P 1'
#
loop_
_entity.id
_entity.type
_entity.pdbx_description
1 polymer ?
#
loop_
_entity_poly.entity_id
_entity_poly.type
_entity_poly.pdbx_seq_one_letter_code
_entity_poly.pdbx_strand_id
1 'polypeptide(L)'
;QMCIRDRSELRDRAGKEEHEDENQIRKYAVSGHMYIFEYKAKMASKLAYYDEFPLVYVIKASRTEFWGLNLHYMSPKKRAWVVKRLLDGKIDAPRSCFHKYLTKYVEGYYLDLAASEWATAILLPIETFVRQNRGKGGKQSYPMEVVWDETNENFYDKIKQRRVIRGYGKQKDRTMVNL
;
A
#
# COMPACT_ATOMS: atom_id res chain seq x y z
N GLN A 1 8.75 -13.27 -48.59
CA GLN A 1 8.00 -12.02 -48.78
C GLN A 1 6.98 -11.90 -47.64
N MET A 2 7.31 -11.14 -46.61
CA MET A 2 6.40 -10.80 -45.52
C MET A 2 5.33 -9.84 -46.05
N CYS A 3 4.06 -10.19 -45.89
CA CYS A 3 2.94 -9.44 -46.44
C CYS A 3 2.89 -8.03 -45.79
N ILE A 4 2.57 -7.03 -46.59
CA ILE A 4 2.44 -5.59 -46.19
C ILE A 4 1.42 -5.41 -45.03
N ARG A 5 0.46 -6.33 -44.88
CA ARG A 5 -0.52 -6.38 -43.80
C ARG A 5 0.10 -6.60 -42.41
N ASP A 6 1.14 -7.46 -42.32
CA ASP A 6 1.79 -7.77 -41.06
C ASP A 6 2.57 -6.58 -40.44
N ARG A 7 3.06 -5.68 -41.33
CA ARG A 7 3.81 -4.50 -40.88
C ARG A 7 2.92 -3.39 -40.28
N SER A 8 1.68 -3.25 -40.75
CA SER A 8 0.74 -2.28 -40.19
C SER A 8 0.22 -2.74 -38.84
N GLU A 9 -0.08 -4.05 -38.69
CA GLU A 9 -0.52 -4.63 -37.40
C GLU A 9 0.56 -4.59 -36.33
N LEU A 10 1.84 -4.78 -36.69
CA LEU A 10 2.96 -4.62 -35.77
C LEU A 10 3.19 -3.17 -35.34
N ARG A 11 3.02 -2.21 -36.26
CA ARG A 11 3.06 -0.77 -35.93
C ARG A 11 1.91 -0.33 -35.04
N ASP A 12 0.71 -0.83 -35.27
CA ASP A 12 -0.47 -0.52 -34.47
C ASP A 12 -0.37 -1.14 -33.05
N ARG A 13 0.28 -2.29 -32.91
CA ARG A 13 0.60 -2.89 -31.62
C ARG A 13 1.69 -2.10 -30.86
N ALA A 14 2.78 -1.75 -31.54
CA ALA A 14 3.86 -0.94 -30.95
C ALA A 14 3.34 0.44 -30.53
N GLY A 15 2.50 1.09 -31.34
CA GLY A 15 1.90 2.38 -30.99
C GLY A 15 0.87 2.29 -29.86
N LYS A 16 0.22 1.15 -29.65
CA LYS A 16 -0.67 0.92 -28.49
C LYS A 16 0.12 0.66 -27.21
N GLU A 17 1.22 -0.11 -27.29
CA GLU A 17 2.09 -0.39 -26.16
C GLU A 17 2.78 0.90 -25.66
N GLU A 18 3.25 1.77 -26.57
CA GLU A 18 3.82 3.09 -26.19
C GLU A 18 2.78 4.03 -25.56
N HIS A 19 1.51 3.99 -25.96
CA HIS A 19 0.45 4.79 -25.36
C HIS A 19 -0.05 4.23 -24.03
N GLU A 20 0.04 2.92 -23.78
CA GLU A 20 -0.31 2.32 -22.48
C GLU A 20 0.74 2.68 -21.42
N ASP A 21 2.04 2.69 -21.75
CA ASP A 21 3.11 3.04 -20.83
C ASP A 21 3.09 4.53 -20.44
N GLU A 22 2.80 5.46 -21.36
CA GLU A 22 2.65 6.88 -21.04
C GLU A 22 1.45 7.16 -20.12
N ASN A 23 0.38 6.36 -20.19
CA ASN A 23 -0.80 6.49 -19.34
C ASN A 23 -0.59 5.99 -17.90
N GLN A 24 0.46 5.22 -17.62
CA GLN A 24 0.75 4.73 -16.28
C GLN A 24 1.48 5.75 -15.39
N ILE A 25 2.09 6.78 -15.97
CA ILE A 25 2.81 7.81 -15.22
C ILE A 25 1.88 8.97 -14.87
N ARG A 26 1.74 9.24 -13.57
CA ARG A 26 0.89 10.34 -13.06
C ARG A 26 1.69 11.36 -12.28
N LYS A 27 1.25 12.61 -12.32
CA LYS A 27 1.79 13.71 -11.49
C LYS A 27 1.09 13.84 -10.15
N TYR A 28 -0.10 13.26 -10.01
CA TYR A 28 -0.94 13.37 -8.82
C TYR A 28 -1.56 12.02 -8.47
N ALA A 29 -1.70 11.76 -7.19
CA ALA A 29 -2.43 10.60 -6.70
C ALA A 29 -3.95 10.81 -6.84
N VAL A 30 -4.67 9.76 -7.24
CA VAL A 30 -6.13 9.73 -7.38
C VAL A 30 -6.69 8.66 -6.46
N SER A 31 -7.82 8.92 -5.80
CA SER A 31 -8.49 7.95 -4.94
C SER A 31 -9.00 6.75 -5.74
N GLY A 32 -8.83 5.55 -5.20
CA GLY A 32 -9.23 4.30 -5.85
C GLY A 32 -8.16 3.67 -6.74
N HIS A 33 -7.02 4.32 -6.92
CA HIS A 33 -5.89 3.84 -7.69
C HIS A 33 -4.78 3.26 -6.82
N MET A 34 -3.94 2.42 -7.39
CA MET A 34 -2.76 1.86 -6.73
C MET A 34 -1.49 2.38 -7.41
N TYR A 35 -0.56 2.87 -6.60
CA TYR A 35 0.67 3.50 -7.08
C TYR A 35 1.92 2.92 -6.43
N ILE A 36 3.01 2.93 -7.22
CA ILE A 36 4.37 2.86 -6.71
C ILE A 36 5.02 4.22 -6.94
N PHE A 37 5.76 4.74 -5.95
CA PHE A 37 6.46 6.02 -6.05
C PHE A 37 7.64 6.07 -5.08
N GLU A 38 8.60 6.94 -5.34
CA GLU A 38 9.68 7.23 -4.39
C GLU A 38 9.21 8.25 -3.36
N TYR A 39 9.45 7.96 -2.07
CA TYR A 39 9.01 8.80 -0.97
C TYR A 39 10.12 9.10 0.02
N LYS A 40 10.40 10.40 0.26
CA LYS A 40 11.32 10.88 1.30
C LYS A 40 10.55 11.44 2.47
N ALA A 41 10.36 10.65 3.52
CA ALA A 41 9.54 11.05 4.67
C ALA A 41 10.06 12.35 5.31
N LYS A 42 9.17 13.35 5.49
CA LYS A 42 9.48 14.66 6.09
C LYS A 42 10.20 14.56 7.44
N MET A 43 9.82 13.58 8.26
CA MET A 43 10.35 13.37 9.61
C MET A 43 11.07 12.03 9.72
N ALA A 44 11.82 11.64 8.68
CA ALA A 44 12.52 10.36 8.60
C ALA A 44 13.35 10.04 9.87
N SER A 45 14.03 11.04 10.45
CA SER A 45 14.82 10.88 11.69
C SER A 45 14.00 10.62 12.96
N LYS A 46 12.68 10.86 12.93
CA LYS A 46 11.76 10.61 14.05
C LYS A 46 10.95 9.33 13.88
N LEU A 47 10.93 8.76 12.68
CA LEU A 47 10.25 7.51 12.40
C LEU A 47 11.14 6.33 12.84
N ALA A 48 10.51 5.28 13.33
CA ALA A 48 11.21 4.03 13.61
C ALA A 48 11.78 3.44 12.32
N TYR A 49 11.01 3.49 11.26
CA TYR A 49 11.35 3.14 9.87
C TYR A 49 10.28 3.72 8.94
N TYR A 50 10.55 3.75 7.64
CA TYR A 50 9.56 4.06 6.61
C TYR A 50 9.93 3.35 5.30
N ASP A 51 8.96 3.20 4.42
CA ASP A 51 9.15 2.60 3.10
C ASP A 51 9.52 3.71 2.09
N GLU A 52 10.64 3.55 1.39
CA GLU A 52 11.10 4.51 0.38
C GLU A 52 10.41 4.35 -0.97
N PHE A 53 9.96 3.13 -1.31
CA PHE A 53 9.24 2.81 -2.55
C PHE A 53 7.90 2.15 -2.25
N PRO A 54 6.97 2.87 -1.58
CA PRO A 54 5.73 2.30 -1.12
C PRO A 54 4.81 1.89 -2.28
N LEU A 55 4.16 0.73 -2.12
CA LEU A 55 3.04 0.26 -2.93
C LEU A 55 1.74 0.62 -2.22
N VAL A 56 1.05 1.66 -2.70
CA VAL A 56 -0.07 2.28 -1.99
C VAL A 56 -1.36 2.26 -2.79
N TYR A 57 -2.41 1.67 -2.21
CA TYR A 57 -3.77 1.90 -2.67
C TYR A 57 -4.32 3.19 -2.02
N VAL A 58 -4.64 4.19 -2.84
CA VAL A 58 -5.05 5.53 -2.38
C VAL A 58 -6.54 5.53 -2.01
N ILE A 59 -6.83 5.87 -0.76
CA ILE A 59 -8.20 5.93 -0.24
C ILE A 59 -8.78 7.34 -0.42
N LYS A 60 -7.98 8.34 -0.11
CA LYS A 60 -8.39 9.75 -0.21
C LYS A 60 -7.20 10.59 -0.65
N ALA A 61 -7.38 11.43 -1.67
CA ALA A 61 -6.35 12.33 -2.17
C ALA A 61 -6.80 13.79 -2.15
N SER A 62 -5.82 14.68 -1.95
CA SER A 62 -5.92 16.12 -2.09
C SER A 62 -4.67 16.65 -2.81
N ARG A 63 -4.59 17.96 -3.05
CA ARG A 63 -3.43 18.60 -3.69
C ARG A 63 -2.14 18.43 -2.92
N THR A 64 -2.19 18.47 -1.59
CA THR A 64 -1.01 18.53 -0.71
C THR A 64 -0.70 17.23 0.00
N GLU A 65 -1.68 16.33 0.10
CA GLU A 65 -1.54 15.08 0.84
C GLU A 65 -2.54 14.03 0.35
N PHE A 66 -2.22 12.78 0.61
CA PHE A 66 -3.15 11.67 0.41
C PHE A 66 -3.03 10.63 1.52
N TRP A 67 -4.11 9.89 1.73
CA TRP A 67 -4.19 8.76 2.63
C TRP A 67 -4.27 7.48 1.81
N GLY A 68 -3.47 6.50 2.16
CA GLY A 68 -3.47 5.24 1.45
C GLY A 68 -3.09 4.07 2.33
N LEU A 69 -3.37 2.90 1.81
CA LEU A 69 -3.01 1.61 2.36
C LEU A 69 -1.69 1.17 1.74
N ASN A 70 -0.59 1.18 2.50
CA ASN A 70 0.69 0.67 2.04
C ASN A 70 0.72 -0.86 2.21
N LEU A 71 0.75 -1.56 1.08
CA LEU A 71 0.71 -3.02 1.04
C LEU A 71 2.03 -3.65 1.50
N HIS A 72 3.15 -2.94 1.40
CA HIS A 72 4.46 -3.45 1.83
C HIS A 72 4.56 -3.73 3.33
N TYR A 73 3.71 -3.10 4.16
CA TYR A 73 3.63 -3.40 5.60
C TYR A 73 3.03 -4.78 5.92
N MET A 74 2.62 -5.52 4.90
CA MET A 74 2.05 -6.86 5.04
C MET A 74 2.89 -7.89 4.30
N SER A 75 2.94 -9.12 4.81
CA SER A 75 3.54 -10.24 4.09
C SER A 75 2.83 -10.50 2.75
N PRO A 76 3.50 -11.07 1.73
CA PRO A 76 2.92 -11.32 0.40
C PRO A 76 1.58 -12.07 0.45
N LYS A 77 1.46 -13.08 1.32
CA LYS A 77 0.21 -13.84 1.51
C LYS A 77 -0.95 -12.95 1.97
N LYS A 78 -0.67 -12.02 2.87
CA LYS A 78 -1.67 -11.09 3.41
C LYS A 78 -2.04 -10.00 2.41
N ARG A 79 -1.06 -9.53 1.61
CA ARG A 79 -1.31 -8.60 0.49
C ARG A 79 -2.29 -9.20 -0.52
N ALA A 80 -2.07 -10.47 -0.93
CA ALA A 80 -2.95 -11.16 -1.87
C ALA A 80 -4.40 -11.22 -1.36
N TRP A 81 -4.59 -11.50 -0.07
CA TRP A 81 -5.92 -11.49 0.54
C TRP A 81 -6.54 -10.08 0.55
N VAL A 82 -5.77 -9.05 0.92
CA VAL A 82 -6.24 -7.65 0.94
C VAL A 82 -6.59 -7.17 -0.45
N VAL A 83 -5.75 -7.43 -1.46
CA VAL A 83 -6.01 -7.04 -2.85
C VAL A 83 -7.29 -7.68 -3.38
N LYS A 84 -7.52 -8.96 -3.09
CA LYS A 84 -8.80 -9.60 -3.43
C LYS A 84 -9.99 -8.85 -2.82
N ARG A 85 -9.88 -8.41 -1.57
CA ARG A 85 -10.92 -7.62 -0.90
C ARG A 85 -11.10 -6.24 -1.52
N LEU A 86 -9.99 -5.58 -1.93
CA LEU A 86 -10.05 -4.30 -2.63
C LEU A 86 -10.78 -4.41 -3.97
N LEU A 87 -10.53 -5.47 -4.73
CA LEU A 87 -11.25 -5.74 -5.99
C LEU A 87 -12.75 -5.99 -5.75
N ASP A 88 -13.14 -6.51 -4.59
CA ASP A 88 -14.54 -6.63 -4.14
C ASP A 88 -15.09 -5.31 -3.55
N GLY A 89 -14.38 -4.20 -3.65
CA GLY A 89 -14.77 -2.89 -3.09
C GLY A 89 -14.70 -2.80 -1.56
N LYS A 90 -13.94 -3.70 -0.91
CA LYS A 90 -13.82 -3.76 0.56
C LYS A 90 -12.40 -3.42 1.01
N ILE A 91 -12.27 -2.44 1.90
CA ILE A 91 -11.00 -2.09 2.51
C ILE A 91 -10.90 -2.80 3.87
N ASP A 92 -10.18 -3.92 3.90
CA ASP A 92 -10.00 -4.74 5.09
C ASP A 92 -8.52 -5.04 5.30
N ALA A 93 -7.87 -4.21 6.12
CA ALA A 93 -6.43 -4.27 6.37
C ALA A 93 -6.09 -3.83 7.80
N PRO A 94 -4.91 -4.21 8.34
CA PRO A 94 -4.43 -3.72 9.62
C PRO A 94 -4.33 -2.19 9.61
N ARG A 95 -4.71 -1.57 10.74
CA ARG A 95 -4.66 -0.11 10.85
C ARG A 95 -3.25 0.47 10.68
N SER A 96 -2.22 -0.29 11.05
CA SER A 96 -0.81 0.08 10.89
C SER A 96 -0.36 0.23 9.43
N CYS A 97 -1.13 -0.29 8.46
CA CYS A 97 -0.84 -0.16 7.04
C CYS A 97 -1.37 1.15 6.44
N PHE A 98 -2.23 1.90 7.16
CA PHE A 98 -2.80 3.16 6.68
C PHE A 98 -1.86 4.31 6.99
N HIS A 99 -1.35 4.94 5.95
CA HIS A 99 -0.39 6.04 6.06
C HIS A 99 -0.89 7.30 5.37
N LYS A 100 -0.43 8.42 5.89
CA LYS A 100 -0.60 9.74 5.29
C LYS A 100 0.70 10.12 4.58
N TYR A 101 0.59 10.46 3.31
CA TYR A 101 1.71 10.90 2.47
C TYR A 101 1.53 12.38 2.11
N LEU A 102 2.61 13.13 2.16
CA LEU A 102 2.65 14.52 1.74
C LEU A 102 3.18 14.59 0.31
N THR A 103 2.40 15.10 -0.63
CA THR A 103 2.71 15.15 -2.07
C THR A 103 4.09 15.76 -2.36
N LYS A 104 4.49 16.80 -1.62
CA LYS A 104 5.79 17.47 -1.81
C LYS A 104 7.02 16.64 -1.44
N TYR A 105 6.85 15.48 -0.80
CA TYR A 105 7.91 14.55 -0.42
C TYR A 105 7.91 13.28 -1.29
N VAL A 106 7.06 13.25 -2.31
CA VAL A 106 7.13 12.28 -3.39
C VAL A 106 8.14 12.78 -4.40
N GLU A 107 9.13 11.96 -4.74
CA GLU A 107 10.15 12.27 -5.74
C GLU A 107 9.71 11.76 -7.11
N GLY A 108 9.77 12.61 -8.12
CA GLY A 108 9.42 12.25 -9.48
C GLY A 108 7.91 12.08 -9.71
N TYR A 109 7.52 10.89 -10.13
CA TYR A 109 6.17 10.58 -10.60
C TYR A 109 5.57 9.40 -9.84
N TYR A 110 4.25 9.25 -9.97
CA TYR A 110 3.52 8.06 -9.51
C TYR A 110 3.38 7.09 -10.67
N LEU A 111 3.81 5.84 -10.48
CA LEU A 111 3.50 4.75 -11.39
C LEU A 111 2.11 4.21 -11.04
N ASP A 112 1.12 4.47 -11.90
CA ASP A 112 -0.27 4.04 -11.73
C ASP A 112 -0.42 2.60 -12.23
N LEU A 113 -0.80 1.70 -11.34
CA LEU A 113 -0.97 0.28 -11.66
C LEU A 113 -2.42 -0.01 -12.00
N ALA A 114 -2.67 -0.56 -13.18
CA ALA A 114 -3.98 -1.04 -13.55
C ALA A 114 -4.44 -2.17 -12.62
N ALA A 115 -5.75 -2.30 -12.38
CA ALA A 115 -6.30 -3.32 -11.48
C ALA A 115 -5.91 -4.77 -11.88
N SER A 116 -5.70 -5.03 -13.17
CA SER A 116 -5.20 -6.29 -13.70
C SER A 116 -3.76 -6.63 -13.29
N GLU A 117 -2.95 -5.60 -12.95
CA GLU A 117 -1.55 -5.74 -12.57
C GLU A 117 -1.36 -5.89 -11.05
N TRP A 118 -2.37 -5.57 -10.24
CA TRP A 118 -2.27 -5.58 -8.78
C TRP A 118 -1.81 -6.93 -8.22
N ALA A 119 -2.34 -8.03 -8.78
CA ALA A 119 -1.98 -9.38 -8.35
C ALA A 119 -0.49 -9.71 -8.58
N THR A 120 0.12 -9.16 -9.63
CA THR A 120 1.55 -9.30 -9.93
C THR A 120 2.37 -8.33 -9.10
N ALA A 121 1.96 -7.07 -9.00
CA ALA A 121 2.69 -6.02 -8.31
C ALA A 121 2.94 -6.33 -6.82
N ILE A 122 1.97 -6.94 -6.14
CA ILE A 122 2.11 -7.33 -4.72
C ILE A 122 3.16 -8.41 -4.46
N LEU A 123 3.62 -9.12 -5.48
CA LEU A 123 4.65 -10.16 -5.40
C LEU A 123 6.04 -9.63 -5.74
N LEU A 124 6.16 -8.41 -6.26
CA LEU A 124 7.45 -7.82 -6.57
C LEU A 124 8.22 -7.55 -5.26
N PRO A 125 9.48 -7.99 -5.14
CA PRO A 125 10.31 -7.79 -3.95
C PRO A 125 10.96 -6.39 -3.98
N ILE A 126 10.14 -5.34 -3.97
CA ILE A 126 10.56 -3.93 -4.07
C ILE A 126 10.45 -3.18 -2.75
N GLU A 127 10.06 -3.85 -1.68
CA GLU A 127 9.97 -3.26 -0.34
C GLU A 127 11.33 -2.71 0.08
N THR A 128 11.36 -1.41 0.39
CA THR A 128 12.60 -0.73 0.81
C THR A 128 12.34 0.02 2.11
N PHE A 129 12.29 -0.75 3.21
CA PHE A 129 12.22 -0.15 4.53
C PHE A 129 13.58 0.37 4.98
N VAL A 130 13.60 1.62 5.40
CA VAL A 130 14.80 2.29 5.89
C VAL A 130 14.56 2.98 7.23
N ARG A 131 15.63 3.03 8.02
CA ARG A 131 15.71 3.80 9.25
C ARG A 131 16.79 4.86 9.11
N GLN A 132 16.47 6.11 9.44
CA GLN A 132 17.46 7.17 9.46
C GLN A 132 18.14 7.25 10.82
N ASN A 133 19.47 7.10 10.85
CA ASN A 133 20.24 7.21 12.08
C ASN A 133 20.29 8.65 12.57
N ARG A 134 19.91 8.88 13.83
CA ARG A 134 20.06 10.18 14.48
C ARG A 134 21.54 10.48 14.68
N GLY A 135 22.05 11.53 14.04
CA GLY A 135 23.38 12.08 14.29
C GLY A 135 24.54 11.61 13.40
N LYS A 136 24.39 10.60 12.55
CA LYS A 136 25.46 10.10 11.64
C LYS A 136 25.07 10.11 10.16
N GLY A 137 24.12 10.92 9.74
CA GLY A 137 23.85 11.22 8.32
C GLY A 137 23.68 10.04 7.37
N GLY A 138 23.31 8.84 7.85
CA GLY A 138 23.16 7.64 7.02
C GLY A 138 21.80 6.97 7.17
N LYS A 139 21.32 6.41 6.06
CA LYS A 139 20.18 5.50 6.05
C LYS A 139 20.66 4.08 6.28
N GLN A 140 19.93 3.32 7.06
CA GLN A 140 20.15 1.90 7.29
C GLN A 140 18.91 1.11 6.82
N SER A 141 19.13 0.01 6.10
CA SER A 141 18.07 -0.91 5.73
C SER A 141 17.39 -1.47 6.99
N TYR A 142 16.07 -1.60 6.95
CA TYR A 142 15.27 -2.18 8.03
C TYR A 142 14.61 -3.48 7.54
N PRO A 143 14.70 -4.59 8.30
CA PRO A 143 14.20 -5.88 7.84
C PRO A 143 12.67 -5.86 7.67
N MET A 144 12.19 -6.27 6.49
CA MET A 144 10.75 -6.30 6.18
C MET A 144 9.99 -7.33 7.01
N GLU A 145 10.61 -8.43 7.39
CA GLU A 145 10.00 -9.46 8.23
C GLU A 145 9.60 -8.90 9.59
N VAL A 146 10.43 -8.04 10.18
CA VAL A 146 10.14 -7.36 11.46
C VAL A 146 8.92 -6.45 11.30
N VAL A 147 8.82 -5.71 10.20
CA VAL A 147 7.66 -4.85 9.90
C VAL A 147 6.38 -5.68 9.79
N TRP A 148 6.46 -6.84 9.13
CA TRP A 148 5.31 -7.73 8.96
C TRP A 148 4.84 -8.34 10.29
N ASP A 149 5.78 -8.72 11.16
CA ASP A 149 5.48 -9.29 12.48
C ASP A 149 4.85 -8.22 13.39
N GLU A 150 5.43 -7.04 13.50
CA GLU A 150 4.86 -5.91 14.24
C GLU A 150 3.44 -5.55 13.77
N THR A 151 3.21 -5.58 12.45
CA THR A 151 1.89 -5.33 11.86
C THR A 151 0.89 -6.41 12.23
N ASN A 152 1.31 -7.68 12.27
CA ASN A 152 0.47 -8.81 12.65
C ASN A 152 0.10 -8.77 14.14
N GLU A 153 1.05 -8.58 15.03
CA GLU A 153 0.82 -8.51 16.48
C GLU A 153 -0.18 -7.41 16.83
N ASN A 154 0.03 -6.21 16.34
CA ASN A 154 -0.88 -5.07 16.53
C ASN A 154 -2.31 -5.34 16.03
N PHE A 155 -2.47 -6.15 14.99
CA PHE A 155 -3.78 -6.52 14.46
C PHE A 155 -4.49 -7.54 15.37
N TYR A 156 -3.79 -8.58 15.81
CA TYR A 156 -4.35 -9.63 16.66
C TYR A 156 -4.70 -9.13 18.05
N ASP A 157 -3.89 -8.27 18.65
CA ASP A 157 -4.16 -7.71 19.98
C ASP A 157 -5.44 -6.88 20.00
N LYS A 158 -5.69 -6.08 18.95
CA LYS A 158 -6.94 -5.33 18.83
C LYS A 158 -8.16 -6.21 18.65
N ILE A 159 -8.04 -7.34 17.95
CA ILE A 159 -9.13 -8.31 17.82
C ILE A 159 -9.41 -8.96 19.16
N LYS A 160 -8.39 -9.35 19.94
CA LYS A 160 -8.54 -9.90 21.28
C LYS A 160 -9.23 -8.90 22.20
N GLN A 161 -8.80 -7.64 22.25
CA GLN A 161 -9.41 -6.59 23.04
C GLN A 161 -10.89 -6.36 22.69
N ARG A 162 -11.25 -6.33 21.39
CA ARG A 162 -12.65 -6.22 20.95
C ARG A 162 -13.51 -7.41 21.39
N ARG A 163 -12.96 -8.62 21.41
CA ARG A 163 -13.67 -9.81 21.90
C ARG A 163 -13.91 -9.76 23.40
N VAL A 164 -12.92 -9.29 24.18
CA VAL A 164 -13.05 -9.11 25.63
C VAL A 164 -14.14 -8.07 25.93
N ILE A 165 -14.15 -6.92 25.29
CA ILE A 165 -15.17 -5.88 25.51
C ILE A 165 -16.56 -6.38 25.14
N ARG A 166 -16.73 -7.16 24.05
CA ARG A 166 -18.03 -7.77 23.71
C ARG A 166 -18.45 -8.87 24.69
N GLY A 167 -17.50 -9.56 25.30
CA GLY A 167 -17.75 -10.53 26.36
C GLY A 167 -18.29 -9.87 27.63
N TYR A 168 -17.73 -8.75 28.04
CA TYR A 168 -18.18 -7.99 29.21
C TYR A 168 -19.58 -7.39 29.03
N GLY A 169 -19.93 -6.91 27.84
CA GLY A 169 -21.30 -6.42 27.54
C GLY A 169 -22.36 -7.51 27.66
N LYS A 170 -22.08 -8.72 27.21
CA LYS A 170 -23.03 -9.85 27.33
C LYS A 170 -23.19 -10.36 28.76
N GLN A 171 -22.22 -10.15 29.64
CA GLN A 171 -22.29 -10.57 31.05
C GLN A 171 -23.08 -9.57 31.91
N LYS A 172 -23.08 -8.29 31.56
CA LYS A 172 -23.90 -7.26 32.25
C LYS A 172 -25.41 -7.43 32.00
N ASP A 173 -25.81 -7.89 30.81
CA ASP A 173 -27.22 -8.10 30.49
C ASP A 173 -27.81 -9.38 31.15
N ARG A 174 -26.96 -10.30 31.65
CA ARG A 174 -27.43 -11.52 32.35
C ARG A 174 -27.68 -11.32 33.85
N THR A 175 -27.18 -10.25 34.44
CA THR A 175 -27.34 -9.98 35.87
C THR A 175 -28.54 -9.11 36.22
N MET A 176 -29.33 -8.67 35.25
CA MET A 176 -30.54 -7.86 35.49
C MET A 176 -31.87 -8.58 35.34
N VAL A 177 -31.90 -9.92 35.36
CA VAL A 177 -33.14 -10.69 35.22
C VAL A 177 -33.36 -11.64 36.42
N ASN A 178 -32.92 -11.28 37.62
CA ASN A 178 -33.36 -11.96 38.85
C ASN A 178 -33.41 -10.93 39.99
N LEU A 179 -34.52 -10.15 40.01
CA LEU A 179 -35.13 -9.54 41.18
C LEU A 179 -36.63 -9.38 40.90
#